data_24ed3928fc8b5d69893511b2404fc63b
#
_entry.id   24ed3928fc8b5d69893511b2404fc63b
#
_cell.length_a   1.000
_cell.length_b   1.000
_cell.length_c   1.000
_cell.angle_alpha   90.00
_cell.angle_beta   90.00
_cell.angle_gamma   90.00
#
_symmetry.space_group_name_H-M   'P 1'
#
loop_
_entity.id
_entity.type
_entity.pdbx_description
1 polymer ?
#
loop_
_entity_poly.entity_id
_entity_poly.type
_entity_poly.pdbx_seq_one_letter_code
_entity_poly.pdbx_strand_id
1 'polypeptide(L)'
;MPLFINTNVSSLNSQRHLDGANRGLSKSFERLSSGLRINSAADDAAGLAITRRMTAQVRSLNTAVRNGNDAISLIQTSEGALSETSNILTRMRELAVQSSSETLDNGERSYLDDEFEQLSAEVERIAQATEFNDIALADGTNT
;
A
#
# COMPACT_ATOMS: atom_id res chain seq x y z
N MET A 1 -51.59 -56.81 3.35
CA MET A 1 -51.16 -55.40 3.42
C MET A 1 -52.38 -54.58 3.85
N PRO A 2 -52.31 -53.84 4.96
CA PRO A 2 -53.43 -52.98 5.33
C PRO A 2 -53.57 -51.85 4.29
N LEU A 3 -54.70 -51.78 3.65
CA LEU A 3 -55.07 -50.66 2.72
C LEU A 3 -55.46 -49.44 3.57
N PHE A 4 -54.54 -48.52 3.73
CA PHE A 4 -54.85 -47.21 4.32
C PHE A 4 -55.41 -46.29 3.23
N ILE A 5 -56.64 -45.89 3.34
CA ILE A 5 -57.35 -45.12 2.33
C ILE A 5 -57.04 -43.63 2.37
N ASN A 6 -56.57 -43.12 3.55
CA ASN A 6 -56.32 -41.67 3.74
C ASN A 6 -54.86 -41.26 3.90
N THR A 7 -53.89 -42.19 4.06
CA THR A 7 -52.47 -41.84 4.21
C THR A 7 -51.61 -42.92 3.59
N ASN A 8 -50.91 -42.58 2.48
CA ASN A 8 -49.92 -43.47 1.88
C ASN A 8 -48.54 -43.14 2.50
N VAL A 9 -48.19 -43.90 3.56
CA VAL A 9 -46.93 -43.75 4.31
C VAL A 9 -45.71 -43.91 3.41
N SER A 10 -45.77 -44.78 2.40
CA SER A 10 -44.66 -44.99 1.46
C SER A 10 -44.46 -43.76 0.57
N SER A 11 -45.54 -43.12 0.13
CA SER A 11 -45.48 -41.86 -0.65
C SER A 11 -44.92 -40.70 0.19
N LEU A 12 -45.38 -40.53 1.42
CA LEU A 12 -44.90 -39.52 2.33
C LEU A 12 -43.43 -39.72 2.67
N ASN A 13 -42.96 -40.95 2.81
CA ASN A 13 -41.55 -41.26 3.04
C ASN A 13 -40.70 -40.96 1.80
N SER A 14 -41.16 -41.29 0.62
CA SER A 14 -40.52 -40.93 -0.65
C SER A 14 -40.42 -39.41 -0.84
N GLN A 15 -41.49 -38.66 -0.51
CA GLN A 15 -41.45 -37.19 -0.54
C GLN A 15 -40.40 -36.61 0.42
N ARG A 16 -40.33 -37.13 1.66
CA ARG A 16 -39.29 -36.68 2.63
C ARG A 16 -37.86 -36.94 2.14
N HIS A 17 -37.62 -38.10 1.51
CA HIS A 17 -36.31 -38.42 0.92
C HIS A 17 -36.00 -37.47 -0.26
N LEU A 18 -37.01 -37.18 -1.11
CA LEU A 18 -36.84 -36.26 -2.22
C LEU A 18 -36.54 -34.83 -1.74
N ASP A 19 -37.25 -34.35 -0.73
CA ASP A 19 -36.98 -33.03 -0.12
C ASP A 19 -35.58 -32.95 0.52
N GLY A 20 -35.15 -34.03 1.17
CA GLY A 20 -33.80 -34.13 1.70
C GLY A 20 -32.73 -34.08 0.60
N ALA A 21 -32.94 -34.83 -0.48
CA ALA A 21 -32.04 -34.83 -1.64
C ALA A 21 -31.98 -33.46 -2.34
N ASN A 22 -33.14 -32.81 -2.54
CA ASN A 22 -33.20 -31.47 -3.13
C ASN A 22 -32.47 -30.42 -2.28
N ARG A 23 -32.62 -30.44 -0.96
CA ARG A 23 -31.90 -29.55 -0.05
C ARG A 23 -30.38 -29.79 -0.11
N GLY A 24 -29.93 -31.05 -0.13
CA GLY A 24 -28.53 -31.42 -0.29
C GLY A 24 -27.94 -30.94 -1.61
N LEU A 25 -28.70 -31.10 -2.68
CA LEU A 25 -28.30 -30.65 -4.02
C LEU A 25 -28.18 -29.12 -4.09
N SER A 26 -29.18 -28.40 -3.61
CA SER A 26 -29.18 -26.92 -3.56
C SER A 26 -27.98 -26.39 -2.78
N LYS A 27 -27.65 -26.99 -1.63
CA LYS A 27 -26.47 -26.63 -0.82
C LYS A 27 -25.15 -26.93 -1.55
N SER A 28 -25.10 -28.01 -2.31
CA SER A 28 -23.92 -28.36 -3.12
C SER A 28 -23.74 -27.38 -4.29
N PHE A 29 -24.81 -26.97 -4.94
CA PHE A 29 -24.77 -25.94 -5.98
C PHE A 29 -24.36 -24.58 -5.44
N GLU A 30 -24.85 -24.17 -4.27
CA GLU A 30 -24.45 -22.92 -3.62
C GLU A 30 -22.94 -22.91 -3.32
N ARG A 31 -22.40 -24.01 -2.78
CA ARG A 31 -20.96 -24.16 -2.53
C ARG A 31 -20.12 -24.16 -3.80
N LEU A 32 -20.62 -24.82 -4.85
CA LEU A 32 -19.92 -24.87 -6.13
C LEU A 32 -19.90 -23.50 -6.81
N SER A 33 -21.03 -22.79 -6.76
CA SER A 33 -21.16 -21.44 -7.35
C SER A 33 -20.33 -20.39 -6.63
N SER A 34 -20.31 -20.43 -5.28
CA SER A 34 -19.51 -19.49 -4.46
C SER A 34 -18.04 -19.87 -4.36
N GLY A 35 -17.69 -21.13 -4.61
CA GLY A 35 -16.35 -21.69 -4.35
C GLY A 35 -16.00 -21.77 -2.86
N LEU A 36 -16.94 -21.49 -1.96
CA LEU A 36 -16.73 -21.43 -0.52
C LEU A 36 -17.46 -22.57 0.19
N ARG A 37 -16.80 -23.18 1.17
CA ARG A 37 -17.40 -24.22 2.01
C ARG A 37 -18.42 -23.64 3.00
N ILE A 38 -18.17 -22.44 3.50
CA ILE A 38 -19.00 -21.70 4.47
C ILE A 38 -19.51 -20.45 3.75
N ASN A 39 -20.79 -20.39 3.44
CA ASN A 39 -21.40 -19.29 2.72
C ASN A 39 -22.29 -18.42 3.62
N SER A 40 -22.90 -19.06 4.62
CA SER A 40 -23.82 -18.41 5.54
C SER A 40 -23.53 -18.79 7.00
N ALA A 41 -24.04 -18.00 7.94
CA ALA A 41 -23.98 -18.30 9.37
C ALA A 41 -24.73 -19.59 9.74
N ALA A 42 -25.69 -20.03 8.89
CA ALA A 42 -26.41 -21.30 9.07
C ALA A 42 -25.52 -22.54 8.79
N ASP A 43 -24.45 -22.37 8.00
CA ASP A 43 -23.49 -23.45 7.73
C ASP A 43 -22.52 -23.66 8.87
N ASP A 44 -21.91 -22.56 9.36
CA ASP A 44 -21.01 -22.52 10.50
C ASP A 44 -20.81 -21.08 10.98
N ALA A 45 -21.50 -20.71 12.05
CA ALA A 45 -21.43 -19.35 12.61
C ALA A 45 -20.04 -19.00 13.17
N ALA A 46 -19.37 -19.97 13.83
CA ALA A 46 -18.05 -19.75 14.40
C ALA A 46 -16.98 -19.64 13.31
N GLY A 47 -17.01 -20.54 12.32
CA GLY A 47 -16.12 -20.51 11.16
C GLY A 47 -16.29 -19.25 10.33
N LEU A 48 -17.52 -18.79 10.13
CA LEU A 48 -17.79 -17.53 9.42
C LEU A 48 -17.22 -16.32 10.15
N ALA A 49 -17.37 -16.24 11.48
CA ALA A 49 -16.82 -15.15 12.27
C ALA A 49 -15.28 -15.12 12.20
N ILE A 50 -14.64 -16.28 12.31
CA ILE A 50 -13.18 -16.41 12.17
C ILE A 50 -12.73 -16.00 10.76
N THR A 51 -13.39 -16.49 9.72
CA THR A 51 -13.04 -16.19 8.32
C THR A 51 -13.17 -14.70 8.04
N ARG A 52 -14.23 -14.04 8.51
CA ARG A 52 -14.41 -12.58 8.35
C ARG A 52 -13.28 -11.79 9.05
N ARG A 53 -12.92 -12.19 10.28
CA ARG A 53 -11.81 -11.56 11.02
C ARG A 53 -10.48 -11.76 10.30
N MET A 54 -10.19 -12.98 9.83
CA MET A 54 -8.97 -13.27 9.08
C MET A 54 -8.92 -12.51 7.75
N THR A 55 -10.03 -12.44 7.02
CA THR A 55 -10.10 -11.66 5.78
C THR A 55 -9.85 -10.17 6.03
N ALA A 56 -10.41 -9.61 7.10
CA ALA A 56 -10.14 -8.22 7.48
C ALA A 56 -8.66 -8.02 7.82
N GLN A 57 -8.06 -8.95 8.56
CA GLN A 57 -6.63 -8.92 8.90
C GLN A 57 -5.73 -9.03 7.67
N VAL A 58 -6.03 -9.94 6.74
CA VAL A 58 -5.29 -10.07 5.47
C VAL A 58 -5.38 -8.79 4.64
N ARG A 59 -6.57 -8.19 4.54
CA ARG A 59 -6.74 -6.89 3.84
C ARG A 59 -5.94 -5.77 4.50
N SER A 60 -5.95 -5.70 5.83
CA SER A 60 -5.16 -4.75 6.60
C SER A 60 -3.66 -4.93 6.36
N LEU A 61 -3.16 -6.17 6.40
CA LEU A 61 -1.76 -6.48 6.14
C LEU A 61 -1.36 -6.12 4.69
N ASN A 62 -2.20 -6.44 3.71
CA ASN A 62 -1.94 -6.04 2.32
C ASN A 62 -1.89 -4.52 2.15
N THR A 63 -2.71 -3.77 2.88
CA THR A 63 -2.65 -2.31 2.90
C THR A 63 -1.37 -1.82 3.57
N ALA A 64 -0.98 -2.43 4.70
CA ALA A 64 0.28 -2.10 5.37
C ALA A 64 1.50 -2.35 4.49
N VAL A 65 1.51 -3.45 3.70
CA VAL A 65 2.58 -3.72 2.73
C VAL A 65 2.64 -2.65 1.63
N ARG A 66 1.48 -2.23 1.10
CA ARG A 66 1.46 -1.12 0.13
C ARG A 66 1.98 0.17 0.72
N ASN A 67 1.50 0.55 1.91
CA ASN A 67 1.97 1.74 2.61
C ASN A 67 3.49 1.68 2.90
N GLY A 68 4.00 0.48 3.20
CA GLY A 68 5.45 0.26 3.35
C GLY A 68 6.22 0.50 2.06
N ASN A 69 5.70 0.04 0.92
CA ASN A 69 6.32 0.29 -0.38
C ASN A 69 6.26 1.78 -0.78
N ASP A 70 5.13 2.45 -0.48
CA ASP A 70 4.99 3.88 -0.71
C ASP A 70 5.99 4.69 0.13
N ALA A 71 6.17 4.30 1.41
CA ALA A 71 7.18 4.90 2.28
C ALA A 71 8.61 4.68 1.78
N ILE A 72 8.92 3.49 1.25
CA ILE A 72 10.22 3.21 0.63
C ILE A 72 10.45 4.13 -0.59
N SER A 73 9.44 4.29 -1.44
CA SER A 73 9.52 5.17 -2.61
C SER A 73 9.73 6.64 -2.21
N LEU A 74 9.06 7.09 -1.16
CA LEU A 74 9.24 8.43 -0.59
C LEU A 74 10.69 8.63 -0.09
N ILE A 75 11.22 7.65 0.66
CA ILE A 75 12.59 7.70 1.16
C ILE A 75 13.59 7.73 0.00
N GLN A 76 13.39 6.92 -1.04
CA GLN A 76 14.26 6.91 -2.22
C GLN A 76 14.27 8.26 -2.95
N THR A 77 13.12 8.92 -3.05
CA THR A 77 13.04 10.28 -3.62
C THR A 77 13.82 11.28 -2.77
N SER A 78 13.66 11.22 -1.45
CA SER A 78 14.42 12.07 -0.52
C SER A 78 15.92 11.79 -0.56
N GLU A 79 16.34 10.53 -0.66
CA GLU A 79 17.73 10.13 -0.77
C GLU A 79 18.38 10.67 -2.04
N GLY A 80 17.65 10.64 -3.18
CA GLY A 80 18.11 11.24 -4.42
C GLY A 80 18.36 12.74 -4.29
N ALA A 81 17.43 13.49 -3.70
CA ALA A 81 17.59 14.92 -3.45
C ALA A 81 18.73 15.25 -2.49
N LEU A 82 18.88 14.48 -1.42
CA LEU A 82 19.99 14.63 -0.46
C LEU A 82 21.34 14.33 -1.08
N SER A 83 21.43 13.34 -1.97
CA SER A 83 22.65 13.01 -2.69
C SER A 83 23.08 14.16 -3.58
N GLU A 84 22.17 14.76 -4.33
CA GLU A 84 22.47 15.92 -5.18
C GLU A 84 22.85 17.14 -4.35
N THR A 85 22.11 17.41 -3.27
CA THR A 85 22.47 18.48 -2.33
C THR A 85 23.88 18.30 -1.75
N SER A 86 24.27 17.06 -1.40
CA SER A 86 25.61 16.76 -0.90
C SER A 86 26.70 17.03 -1.93
N ASN A 87 26.44 16.72 -3.21
CA ASN A 87 27.36 17.01 -4.31
C ASN A 87 27.55 18.51 -4.48
N ILE A 88 26.47 19.28 -4.45
CA ILE A 88 26.50 20.74 -4.55
C ILE A 88 27.27 21.35 -3.36
N LEU A 89 26.97 20.92 -2.14
CA LEU A 89 27.67 21.39 -0.94
C LEU A 89 29.17 21.08 -0.98
N THR A 90 29.55 19.93 -1.55
CA THR A 90 30.97 19.60 -1.77
C THR A 90 31.61 20.59 -2.74
N ARG A 91 30.91 20.91 -3.84
CA ARG A 91 31.41 21.93 -4.81
C ARG A 91 31.49 23.32 -4.20
N MET A 92 30.50 23.74 -3.44
CA MET A 92 30.51 25.02 -2.73
C MET A 92 31.69 25.10 -1.76
N ARG A 93 32.00 23.99 -1.08
CA ARG A 93 33.18 23.90 -0.21
C ARG A 93 34.49 24.05 -0.99
N GLU A 94 34.60 23.44 -2.17
CA GLU A 94 35.77 23.59 -3.04
C GLU A 94 35.96 25.06 -3.46
N LEU A 95 34.87 25.73 -3.88
CA LEU A 95 34.92 27.15 -4.24
C LEU A 95 35.33 28.04 -3.08
N ALA A 96 34.81 27.77 -1.87
CA ALA A 96 35.16 28.51 -0.67
C ALA A 96 36.66 28.33 -0.32
N VAL A 97 37.20 27.12 -0.44
CA VAL A 97 38.63 26.87 -0.24
C VAL A 97 39.48 27.56 -1.31
N GLN A 98 39.05 27.52 -2.57
CA GLN A 98 39.70 28.19 -3.68
C GLN A 98 39.71 29.72 -3.48
N SER A 99 38.57 30.31 -3.08
CA SER A 99 38.43 31.75 -2.83
C SER A 99 39.33 32.23 -1.67
N SER A 100 39.71 31.34 -0.73
CA SER A 100 40.61 31.67 0.38
C SER A 100 42.09 31.78 -0.02
N SER A 101 42.45 31.46 -1.27
CA SER A 101 43.82 31.58 -1.77
C SER A 101 44.20 33.04 -1.93
N GLU A 102 45.38 33.39 -1.44
CA GLU A 102 45.96 34.74 -1.59
C GLU A 102 46.43 35.05 -3.02
N THR A 103 46.46 34.04 -3.90
CA THR A 103 46.89 34.20 -5.31
C THR A 103 45.82 34.74 -6.21
N LEU A 104 44.54 34.79 -5.77
CA LEU A 104 43.40 35.28 -6.53
C LEU A 104 43.18 36.78 -6.35
N ASP A 105 42.91 37.47 -7.45
CA ASP A 105 42.50 38.87 -7.42
C ASP A 105 41.00 39.01 -7.04
N ASN A 106 40.55 40.27 -6.84
CA ASN A 106 39.16 40.53 -6.47
C ASN A 106 38.17 40.22 -7.60
N GLY A 107 38.58 40.32 -8.87
CA GLY A 107 37.74 39.97 -10.02
C GLY A 107 37.52 38.45 -10.10
N GLU A 108 38.58 37.67 -9.91
CA GLU A 108 38.49 36.21 -9.90
C GLU A 108 37.62 35.69 -8.73
N ARG A 109 37.74 36.33 -7.55
CA ARG A 109 36.88 36.01 -6.40
C ARG A 109 35.41 36.33 -6.66
N SER A 110 35.11 37.39 -7.40
CA SER A 110 33.71 37.71 -7.80
C SER A 110 33.11 36.63 -8.68
N TYR A 111 33.87 36.03 -9.61
CA TYR A 111 33.35 34.91 -10.42
C TYR A 111 33.10 33.66 -9.58
N LEU A 112 33.91 33.40 -8.55
CA LEU A 112 33.67 32.28 -7.63
C LEU A 112 32.46 32.53 -6.74
N ASP A 113 32.21 33.78 -6.37
CA ASP A 113 31.02 34.18 -5.60
C ASP A 113 29.74 34.03 -6.42
N ASP A 114 29.77 34.45 -7.69
CA ASP A 114 28.62 34.24 -8.63
C ASP A 114 28.28 32.74 -8.80
N GLU A 115 29.32 31.88 -8.91
CA GLU A 115 29.11 30.42 -8.98
C GLU A 115 28.54 29.88 -7.65
N PHE A 116 29.04 30.36 -6.50
CA PHE A 116 28.56 29.98 -5.19
C PHE A 116 27.09 30.37 -4.96
N GLU A 117 26.68 31.58 -5.38
CA GLU A 117 25.29 32.03 -5.32
C GLU A 117 24.37 31.18 -6.18
N GLN A 118 24.79 30.81 -7.41
CA GLN A 118 24.01 29.91 -8.28
C GLN A 118 23.85 28.53 -7.67
N LEU A 119 24.90 27.97 -7.06
CA LEU A 119 24.83 26.68 -6.37
C LEU A 119 23.92 26.77 -5.13
N SER A 120 23.92 27.87 -4.40
CA SER A 120 23.03 28.11 -3.27
C SER A 120 21.56 28.18 -3.72
N ALA A 121 21.28 28.87 -4.82
CA ALA A 121 19.94 28.91 -5.41
C ALA A 121 19.49 27.53 -5.90
N GLU A 122 20.41 26.71 -6.41
CA GLU A 122 20.09 25.35 -6.84
C GLU A 122 19.77 24.42 -5.65
N VAL A 123 20.45 24.56 -4.51
CA VAL A 123 20.08 23.84 -3.28
C VAL A 123 18.68 24.22 -2.83
N GLU A 124 18.35 25.53 -2.86
CA GLU A 124 17.01 25.99 -2.52
C GLU A 124 15.95 25.47 -3.49
N ARG A 125 16.27 25.47 -4.79
CA ARG A 125 15.37 24.89 -5.82
C ARG A 125 15.13 23.40 -5.58
N ILE A 126 16.17 22.61 -5.24
CA ILE A 126 16.04 21.19 -4.92
C ILE A 126 15.13 21.00 -3.69
N ALA A 127 15.33 21.83 -2.66
CA ALA A 127 14.50 21.76 -1.45
C ALA A 127 13.02 22.04 -1.72
N GLN A 128 12.72 23.00 -2.59
CA GLN A 128 11.36 23.37 -2.96
C GLN A 128 10.74 22.41 -3.98
N ALA A 129 11.52 21.87 -4.92
CA ALA A 129 11.02 21.00 -5.98
C ALA A 129 10.94 19.52 -5.59
N THR A 130 11.54 19.12 -4.44
CA THR A 130 11.50 17.74 -4.00
C THR A 130 10.19 17.45 -3.29
N GLU A 131 9.27 16.86 -4.05
CA GLU A 131 7.94 16.47 -3.55
C GLU A 131 7.63 15.01 -3.91
N PHE A 132 6.77 14.39 -3.10
CA PHE A 132 6.21 13.07 -3.34
C PHE A 132 4.71 13.12 -3.10
N ASN A 133 3.92 12.91 -4.16
CA ASN A 133 2.45 12.96 -4.10
C ASN A 133 1.93 14.27 -3.47
N ASP A 134 2.41 15.42 -3.95
CA ASP A 134 2.10 16.78 -3.48
C ASP A 134 2.54 17.05 -2.01
N ILE A 135 3.41 16.22 -1.46
CA ILE A 135 4.00 16.42 -0.13
C ILE A 135 5.45 16.86 -0.33
N ALA A 136 5.76 18.09 0.05
CA ALA A 136 7.15 18.58 0.04
C ALA A 136 7.98 17.79 1.06
N LEU A 137 9.17 17.34 0.67
CA LEU A 137 10.00 16.46 1.50
C LEU A 137 11.19 17.17 2.15
N ALA A 138 11.64 18.28 1.59
CA ALA A 138 12.91 18.91 1.96
C ALA A 138 12.76 20.40 2.33
N ASP A 139 11.54 20.95 2.40
CA ASP A 139 11.29 22.37 2.69
C ASP A 139 11.27 22.72 4.19
N GLY A 140 11.39 21.73 5.07
CA GLY A 140 11.38 21.90 6.53
C GLY A 140 9.99 22.15 7.14
N THR A 141 8.91 22.05 6.37
CA THR A 141 7.53 22.27 6.88
C THR A 141 6.91 21.01 7.45
N ASN A 142 7.43 19.82 7.11
CA ASN A 142 6.96 18.55 7.63
C ASN A 142 7.68 18.20 8.93
N THR A 143 7.02 18.48 10.08
CA THR A 143 7.41 18.04 11.42
C THR A 143 6.37 17.10 12.03
#